data_aa4b835c38105bb66aeb9a40cc7bf754
#
_entry.id   aa4b835c38105bb66aeb9a40cc7bf754
#
_cell.length_a   1.000
_cell.length_b   1.000
_cell.length_c   1.000
_cell.angle_alpha   90.00
_cell.angle_beta   90.00
_cell.angle_gamma   90.00
#
_symmetry.space_group_name_H-M   'P 1'
#
loop_
_entity.id
_entity.type
_entity.pdbx_description
1 polymer ?
#
loop_
_entity_poly.entity_id
_entity_poly.type
_entity_poly.pdbx_seq_one_letter_code
_entity_poly.pdbx_strand_id
1 'polypeptide(L)'
;RESSTKRVLSMLEDLANSENAAKKEQYAEFWKEFGQVLKEGIGEDSTNQERIAKLTRFASTHSDSAEQVVSLVDYVGRMKEGQDKIYYVTGDSYTAAKNSPHLEIFRKKGVEVLLLSDRVDEWMLSFFAEFDGKSLVSVAKGGLDLGALADEAEKKEQKETEEQYKDLIERMKKALDSKVKDVRITFRLTDSPACLVADEHELSGNLLRMLKAAGQQAPDTKPILEINPQHPLVLKLKYEDKQFDDWATILFDQALLAEGGQLQDPAAFVKRINQMLLA
;
A
#
# COMPACT_ATOMS: atom_id res chain seq x y z
N ARG A 1 11.83 -24.19 27.65
CA ARG A 1 11.38 -23.52 26.45
C ARG A 1 11.54 -22.00 26.56
N GLU A 2 10.89 -21.36 27.51
CA GLU A 2 10.94 -19.89 27.72
C GLU A 2 12.36 -19.32 27.92
N SER A 3 13.19 -20.00 28.72
CA SER A 3 14.59 -19.61 28.94
C SER A 3 15.43 -19.68 27.66
N SER A 4 15.20 -20.67 26.80
CA SER A 4 15.91 -20.82 25.53
C SER A 4 15.49 -19.72 24.55
N THR A 5 14.20 -19.40 24.46
CA THR A 5 13.66 -18.32 23.62
C THR A 5 14.26 -16.96 24.03
N LYS A 6 14.26 -16.65 25.33
CA LYS A 6 14.85 -15.41 25.85
C LYS A 6 16.33 -15.29 25.51
N ARG A 7 17.10 -16.39 25.61
CA ARG A 7 18.53 -16.40 25.26
C ARG A 7 18.77 -16.17 23.78
N VAL A 8 17.98 -16.82 22.91
CA VAL A 8 18.08 -16.63 21.45
C VAL A 8 17.75 -15.20 21.07
N LEU A 9 16.65 -14.63 21.59
CA LEU A 9 16.30 -13.25 21.32
C LEU A 9 17.39 -12.27 21.77
N SER A 10 17.96 -12.46 22.98
CA SER A 10 19.06 -11.62 23.44
C SER A 10 20.31 -11.69 22.54
N MET A 11 20.64 -12.89 22.04
CA MET A 11 21.74 -13.06 21.10
C MET A 11 21.45 -12.33 19.77
N LEU A 12 20.23 -12.42 19.25
CA LEU A 12 19.85 -11.72 18.02
C LEU A 12 19.83 -10.19 18.22
N GLU A 13 19.39 -9.72 19.36
CA GLU A 13 19.45 -8.30 19.74
C GLU A 13 20.90 -7.79 19.78
N ASP A 14 21.83 -8.57 20.35
CA ASP A 14 23.25 -8.23 20.37
C ASP A 14 23.86 -8.14 18.96
N LEU A 15 23.44 -9.00 18.03
CA LEU A 15 23.87 -8.92 16.64
C LEU A 15 23.25 -7.74 15.91
N ALA A 16 21.91 -7.57 16.04
CA ALA A 16 21.15 -6.55 15.34
C ALA A 16 21.52 -5.12 15.72
N ASN A 17 21.88 -4.89 16.99
CA ASN A 17 22.18 -3.57 17.54
C ASN A 17 23.69 -3.28 17.61
N SER A 18 24.54 -4.20 17.15
CA SER A 18 25.98 -4.04 17.21
C SER A 18 26.48 -3.01 16.18
N GLU A 19 27.42 -2.17 16.60
CA GLU A 19 28.18 -1.28 15.69
C GLU A 19 29.32 -2.02 14.94
N ASN A 20 29.63 -3.24 15.34
CA ASN A 20 30.67 -4.04 14.70
C ASN A 20 30.20 -4.58 13.32
N ALA A 21 30.99 -4.29 12.28
CA ALA A 21 30.65 -4.65 10.90
C ALA A 21 30.41 -6.16 10.71
N ALA A 22 31.25 -7.03 11.32
CA ALA A 22 31.10 -8.47 11.23
C ALA A 22 29.80 -8.97 11.88
N LYS A 23 29.37 -8.38 12.99
CA LYS A 23 28.09 -8.72 13.61
C LYS A 23 26.89 -8.22 12.81
N LYS A 24 26.99 -7.04 12.20
CA LYS A 24 25.95 -6.54 11.27
C LYS A 24 25.80 -7.48 10.08
N GLU A 25 26.88 -7.95 9.50
CA GLU A 25 26.88 -8.93 8.41
C GLU A 25 26.26 -10.27 8.84
N GLN A 26 26.64 -10.79 10.01
CA GLN A 26 26.02 -12.00 10.58
C GLN A 26 24.51 -11.83 10.77
N TYR A 27 24.06 -10.66 11.23
CA TYR A 27 22.63 -10.41 11.35
C TYR A 27 21.94 -10.34 10.00
N ALA A 28 22.56 -9.72 8.98
CA ALA A 28 22.02 -9.65 7.64
C ALA A 28 21.89 -11.05 6.99
N GLU A 29 22.89 -11.91 7.18
CA GLU A 29 22.83 -13.31 6.74
C GLU A 29 21.72 -14.09 7.47
N PHE A 30 21.64 -13.95 8.79
CA PHE A 30 20.54 -14.54 9.58
C PHE A 30 19.18 -14.06 9.09
N TRP A 31 19.02 -12.75 8.86
CA TRP A 31 17.77 -12.18 8.39
C TRP A 31 17.35 -12.74 7.03
N LYS A 32 18.29 -12.87 6.12
CA LYS A 32 18.06 -13.43 4.79
C LYS A 32 17.50 -14.85 4.81
N GLU A 33 17.96 -15.67 5.74
CA GLU A 33 17.54 -17.07 5.87
C GLU A 33 16.29 -17.26 6.75
N PHE A 34 16.16 -16.47 7.82
CA PHE A 34 15.17 -16.69 8.87
C PHE A 34 14.20 -15.51 9.09
N GLY A 35 14.33 -14.45 8.32
CA GLY A 35 13.53 -13.24 8.51
C GLY A 35 12.02 -13.48 8.43
N GLN A 36 11.57 -14.32 7.50
CA GLN A 36 10.15 -14.66 7.38
C GLN A 36 9.64 -15.44 8.59
N VAL A 37 10.44 -16.38 9.11
CA VAL A 37 10.10 -17.13 10.33
C VAL A 37 10.02 -16.19 11.54
N LEU A 38 10.91 -15.20 11.59
CA LEU A 38 10.88 -14.20 12.66
C LEU A 38 9.62 -13.32 12.59
N LYS A 39 9.17 -12.97 11.39
CA LYS A 39 7.89 -12.25 11.18
C LYS A 39 6.68 -13.08 11.64
N GLU A 40 6.68 -14.41 11.42
CA GLU A 40 5.66 -15.31 11.96
C GLU A 40 5.60 -15.25 13.49
N GLY A 41 6.75 -15.15 14.13
CA GLY A 41 6.88 -15.04 15.59
C GLY A 41 6.11 -13.85 16.20
N ILE A 42 5.88 -12.80 15.45
CA ILE A 42 5.08 -11.64 15.90
C ILE A 42 3.64 -12.04 16.25
N GLY A 43 3.03 -12.94 15.47
CA GLY A 43 1.68 -13.43 15.73
C GLY A 43 1.63 -14.63 16.69
N GLU A 44 2.71 -15.42 16.78
CA GLU A 44 2.74 -16.65 17.57
C GLU A 44 3.22 -16.46 19.02
N ASP A 45 4.06 -15.46 19.28
CA ASP A 45 4.64 -15.19 20.59
C ASP A 45 4.29 -13.78 21.10
N SER A 46 3.08 -13.62 21.58
CA SER A 46 2.58 -12.35 22.12
C SER A 46 3.43 -11.81 23.29
N THR A 47 4.07 -12.69 24.06
CA THR A 47 4.93 -12.30 25.18
C THR A 47 6.20 -11.58 24.74
N ASN A 48 6.75 -11.98 23.59
CA ASN A 48 7.98 -11.43 23.02
C ASN A 48 7.73 -10.58 21.77
N GLN A 49 6.47 -10.28 21.44
CA GLN A 49 6.07 -9.61 20.21
C GLN A 49 6.87 -8.32 19.96
N GLU A 50 6.98 -7.44 20.93
CA GLU A 50 7.73 -6.18 20.80
C GLU A 50 9.23 -6.40 20.56
N ARG A 51 9.83 -7.38 21.26
CA ARG A 51 11.24 -7.76 21.07
C ARG A 51 11.46 -8.29 19.65
N ILE A 52 10.58 -9.16 19.18
CA ILE A 52 10.63 -9.72 17.82
C ILE A 52 10.44 -8.59 16.78
N ALA A 53 9.50 -7.68 17.00
CA ALA A 53 9.25 -6.55 16.10
C ALA A 53 10.51 -5.66 15.93
N LYS A 54 11.27 -5.39 16.98
CA LYS A 54 12.56 -4.66 16.92
C LYS A 54 13.61 -5.37 16.07
N LEU A 55 13.52 -6.69 15.95
CA LEU A 55 14.42 -7.51 15.15
C LEU A 55 14.01 -7.60 13.68
N THR A 56 12.78 -7.29 13.31
CA THR A 56 12.34 -7.36 11.92
C THR A 56 13.00 -6.33 11.03
N ARG A 57 13.15 -6.67 9.75
CA ARG A 57 13.70 -5.79 8.71
C ARG A 57 12.75 -5.75 7.53
N PHE A 58 12.70 -4.60 6.89
CA PHE A 58 11.83 -4.33 5.75
C PHE A 58 12.59 -3.57 4.66
N ALA A 59 12.13 -3.71 3.43
CA ALA A 59 12.44 -2.73 2.39
C ALA A 59 11.59 -1.47 2.64
N SER A 60 12.08 -0.33 2.19
CA SER A 60 11.33 0.94 2.29
C SER A 60 11.67 1.88 1.13
N THR A 61 10.87 2.93 1.00
CA THR A 61 11.13 3.99 0.03
C THR A 61 12.38 4.81 0.34
N HIS A 62 12.96 4.66 1.53
CA HIS A 62 14.18 5.35 1.94
C HIS A 62 15.43 4.79 1.25
N SER A 63 15.55 3.46 1.16
CA SER A 63 16.75 2.81 0.63
C SER A 63 16.74 2.60 -0.88
N ASP A 64 15.58 2.68 -1.52
CA ASP A 64 15.35 2.37 -2.94
C ASP A 64 15.95 1.02 -3.39
N SER A 65 16.02 0.06 -2.47
CA SER A 65 16.59 -1.28 -2.63
C SER A 65 15.60 -2.34 -2.19
N ALA A 66 15.63 -3.50 -2.87
CA ALA A 66 14.85 -4.67 -2.47
C ALA A 66 15.37 -5.33 -1.17
N GLU A 67 16.56 -4.94 -0.72
CA GLU A 67 17.12 -5.47 0.51
C GLU A 67 16.31 -5.00 1.74
N GLN A 68 15.98 -5.96 2.59
CA GLN A 68 15.25 -5.70 3.84
C GLN A 68 16.26 -5.34 4.94
N VAL A 69 16.60 -4.06 5.02
CA VAL A 69 17.61 -3.54 5.95
C VAL A 69 17.05 -2.55 6.96
N VAL A 70 15.82 -2.06 6.76
CA VAL A 70 15.21 -1.05 7.62
C VAL A 70 14.50 -1.72 8.79
N SER A 71 14.90 -1.38 10.01
CA SER A 71 14.15 -1.74 11.23
C SER A 71 13.01 -0.77 11.49
N LEU A 72 12.02 -1.18 12.29
CA LEU A 72 10.96 -0.28 12.76
C LEU A 72 11.52 0.87 13.62
N VAL A 73 12.59 0.61 14.38
CA VAL A 73 13.30 1.63 15.17
C VAL A 73 13.91 2.69 14.25
N ASP A 74 14.59 2.27 13.17
CA ASP A 74 15.16 3.18 12.19
C ASP A 74 14.09 4.02 11.49
N TYR A 75 12.96 3.39 11.13
CA TYR A 75 11.82 4.08 10.54
C TYR A 75 11.30 5.18 11.48
N VAL A 76 11.00 4.82 12.73
CA VAL A 76 10.51 5.78 13.75
C VAL A 76 11.51 6.93 13.97
N GLY A 77 12.81 6.61 13.99
CA GLY A 77 13.88 7.61 14.13
C GLY A 77 13.96 8.61 12.95
N ARG A 78 13.43 8.24 11.78
CA ARG A 78 13.38 9.11 10.59
C ARG A 78 12.01 9.72 10.31
N MET A 79 11.01 9.44 11.16
CA MET A 79 9.68 10.04 11.00
C MET A 79 9.78 11.57 11.00
N LYS A 80 8.97 12.20 10.16
CA LYS A 80 8.90 13.66 10.07
C LYS A 80 8.20 14.26 11.29
N GLU A 81 8.51 15.50 11.58
CA GLU A 81 7.76 16.28 12.56
C GLU A 81 6.27 16.30 12.20
N GLY A 82 5.42 15.96 13.16
CA GLY A 82 3.97 15.85 12.97
C GLY A 82 3.51 14.50 12.36
N GLN A 83 4.41 13.60 11.98
CA GLN A 83 4.06 12.26 11.58
C GLN A 83 3.76 11.40 12.81
N ASP A 84 2.57 10.79 12.86
CA ASP A 84 2.09 9.97 13.98
C ASP A 84 1.87 8.49 13.62
N LYS A 85 2.08 8.11 12.36
CA LYS A 85 1.82 6.77 11.82
C LYS A 85 3.03 6.18 11.12
N ILE A 86 3.16 4.86 11.17
CA ILE A 86 4.09 4.07 10.35
C ILE A 86 3.33 3.65 9.11
N TYR A 87 3.73 4.17 7.95
CA TYR A 87 3.06 3.87 6.68
C TYR A 87 3.67 2.65 6.00
N TYR A 88 2.82 1.80 5.43
CA TYR A 88 3.25 0.65 4.64
C TYR A 88 2.37 0.43 3.42
N VAL A 89 2.91 -0.25 2.42
CA VAL A 89 2.17 -0.84 1.30
C VAL A 89 2.54 -2.31 1.17
N THR A 90 1.56 -3.15 0.84
CA THR A 90 1.77 -4.57 0.52
C THR A 90 1.71 -4.77 -0.99
N GLY A 91 2.49 -5.69 -1.51
CA GLY A 91 2.50 -6.03 -2.93
C GLY A 91 2.98 -7.46 -3.19
N ASP A 92 2.62 -8.04 -4.34
CA ASP A 92 3.01 -9.40 -4.73
C ASP A 92 4.53 -9.55 -4.95
N SER A 93 5.23 -8.43 -5.09
CA SER A 93 6.68 -8.34 -5.23
C SER A 93 7.18 -6.97 -4.77
N TYR A 94 8.49 -6.88 -4.51
CA TYR A 94 9.13 -5.58 -4.24
C TYR A 94 8.86 -4.57 -5.36
N THR A 95 8.96 -4.98 -6.62
CA THR A 95 8.71 -4.09 -7.78
C THR A 95 7.28 -3.58 -7.80
N ALA A 96 6.30 -4.43 -7.51
CA ALA A 96 4.90 -4.03 -7.41
C ALA A 96 4.67 -3.03 -6.26
N ALA A 97 5.22 -3.32 -5.07
CA ALA A 97 5.12 -2.43 -3.92
C ALA A 97 5.80 -1.08 -4.19
N LYS A 98 7.03 -1.09 -4.73
CA LYS A 98 7.81 0.12 -5.04
C LYS A 98 7.14 1.04 -6.06
N ASN A 99 6.45 0.47 -7.05
CA ASN A 99 5.80 1.21 -8.13
C ASN A 99 4.30 1.46 -7.87
N SER A 100 3.83 1.18 -6.68
CA SER A 100 2.44 1.43 -6.31
C SER A 100 2.07 2.93 -6.44
N PRO A 101 0.96 3.27 -7.10
CA PRO A 101 0.50 4.66 -7.23
C PRO A 101 0.18 5.29 -5.86
N HIS A 102 -0.11 4.48 -4.85
CA HIS A 102 -0.35 4.96 -3.50
C HIS A 102 0.86 5.64 -2.85
N LEU A 103 2.07 5.44 -3.38
CA LEU A 103 3.29 6.06 -2.89
C LEU A 103 3.51 7.49 -3.39
N GLU A 104 2.80 7.94 -4.42
CA GLU A 104 3.10 9.20 -5.11
C GLU A 104 3.10 10.40 -4.16
N ILE A 105 2.06 10.59 -3.37
CA ILE A 105 1.99 11.70 -2.40
C ILE A 105 3.04 11.58 -1.30
N PHE A 106 3.35 10.37 -0.83
CA PHE A 106 4.35 10.15 0.20
C PHE A 106 5.74 10.50 -0.31
N ARG A 107 6.06 10.13 -1.56
CA ARG A 107 7.31 10.53 -2.22
C ARG A 107 7.40 12.05 -2.40
N LYS A 108 6.32 12.69 -2.86
CA LYS A 108 6.24 14.15 -3.00
C LYS A 108 6.49 14.85 -1.66
N LYS A 109 5.92 14.36 -0.58
CA LYS A 109 6.10 14.92 0.76
C LYS A 109 7.37 14.41 1.47
N GLY A 110 8.12 13.49 0.85
CA GLY A 110 9.34 12.88 1.40
C GLY A 110 9.06 12.09 2.69
N VAL A 111 7.90 11.44 2.78
CA VAL A 111 7.52 10.55 3.88
C VAL A 111 7.88 9.12 3.52
N GLU A 112 8.63 8.45 4.39
CA GLU A 112 9.03 7.06 4.21
C GLU A 112 7.82 6.12 4.30
N VAL A 113 7.77 5.10 3.42
CA VAL A 113 6.77 4.04 3.43
C VAL A 113 7.48 2.69 3.39
N LEU A 114 7.10 1.75 4.26
CA LEU A 114 7.59 0.39 4.24
C LEU A 114 7.00 -0.37 3.04
N LEU A 115 7.86 -1.12 2.34
CA LEU A 115 7.50 -1.93 1.18
C LEU A 115 7.47 -3.41 1.58
N LEU A 116 6.28 -3.94 1.80
CA LEU A 116 6.06 -5.29 2.29
C LEU A 116 5.68 -6.21 1.13
N SER A 117 6.56 -7.17 0.81
CA SER A 117 6.38 -8.08 -0.32
C SER A 117 6.52 -9.56 0.05
N ASP A 118 6.74 -9.88 1.31
CA ASP A 118 6.72 -11.25 1.78
C ASP A 118 5.27 -11.70 2.05
N ARG A 119 4.96 -12.95 1.73
CA ARG A 119 3.61 -13.50 1.99
C ARG A 119 3.23 -13.44 3.46
N VAL A 120 4.19 -13.61 4.34
CA VAL A 120 4.00 -13.55 5.79
C VAL A 120 3.62 -12.15 6.29
N ASP A 121 3.91 -11.09 5.53
CA ASP A 121 3.62 -9.72 5.95
C ASP A 121 2.12 -9.47 6.17
N GLU A 122 1.25 -9.99 5.29
CA GLU A 122 -0.20 -9.87 5.45
C GLU A 122 -0.70 -10.58 6.73
N TRP A 123 -0.12 -11.74 7.04
CA TRP A 123 -0.42 -12.46 8.26
C TRP A 123 0.11 -11.72 9.49
N MET A 124 1.37 -11.25 9.45
CA MET A 124 1.98 -10.46 10.52
C MET A 124 1.12 -9.22 10.87
N LEU A 125 0.67 -8.47 9.86
CA LEU A 125 -0.16 -7.28 10.03
C LEU A 125 -1.51 -7.55 10.70
N SER A 126 -2.01 -8.79 10.64
CA SER A 126 -3.25 -9.17 11.35
C SER A 126 -3.08 -9.20 12.88
N PHE A 127 -1.85 -9.32 13.37
CA PHE A 127 -1.51 -9.40 14.80
C PHE A 127 -0.71 -8.20 15.29
N PHE A 128 -0.26 -7.33 14.39
CA PHE A 128 0.67 -6.26 14.72
C PHE A 128 0.20 -4.93 14.11
N ALA A 129 -0.52 -4.17 14.89
CA ALA A 129 -1.14 -2.92 14.47
C ALA A 129 -0.41 -1.66 14.95
N GLU A 130 0.55 -1.79 15.89
CA GLU A 130 1.22 -0.66 16.53
C GLU A 130 2.65 -1.01 16.91
N PHE A 131 3.54 -0.05 16.80
CA PHE A 131 4.92 -0.12 17.27
C PHE A 131 5.34 1.22 17.89
N ASP A 132 5.88 1.18 19.11
CA ASP A 132 6.34 2.37 19.86
C ASP A 132 5.30 3.50 19.92
N GLY A 133 4.02 3.12 20.19
CA GLY A 133 2.89 4.05 20.24
C GLY A 133 2.46 4.63 18.89
N LYS A 134 2.96 4.09 17.78
CA LYS A 134 2.64 4.51 16.42
C LYS A 134 1.88 3.41 15.68
N SER A 135 0.68 3.73 15.19
CA SER A 135 -0.11 2.79 14.40
C SER A 135 0.54 2.50 13.05
N LEU A 136 0.52 1.22 12.64
CA LEU A 136 0.86 0.80 11.29
C LEU A 136 -0.35 0.99 10.39
N VAL A 137 -0.21 1.79 9.33
CA VAL A 137 -1.32 2.17 8.44
C VAL A 137 -0.98 1.86 6.99
N SER A 138 -1.87 1.12 6.33
CA SER A 138 -1.78 0.84 4.90
C SER A 138 -2.09 2.09 4.08
N VAL A 139 -1.20 2.45 3.15
CA VAL A 139 -1.45 3.56 2.22
C VAL A 139 -2.45 3.19 1.11
N ALA A 140 -2.81 1.91 0.98
CA ALA A 140 -3.75 1.39 -0.01
C ALA A 140 -5.16 1.11 0.57
N LYS A 141 -5.42 1.53 1.81
CA LYS A 141 -6.72 1.35 2.47
C LYS A 141 -7.29 2.68 2.96
N GLY A 142 -8.61 2.75 3.05
CA GLY A 142 -9.32 3.88 3.61
C GLY A 142 -9.10 5.21 2.89
N GLY A 143 -9.50 6.29 3.52
CA GLY A 143 -9.19 7.64 3.06
C GLY A 143 -7.73 8.01 3.33
N LEU A 144 -7.17 8.88 2.49
CA LEU A 144 -5.86 9.45 2.75
C LEU A 144 -5.95 10.40 3.94
N ASP A 145 -5.36 10.00 5.07
CA ASP A 145 -5.21 10.84 6.25
C ASP A 145 -3.71 11.04 6.55
N LEU A 146 -3.22 12.20 6.19
CA LEU A 146 -1.84 12.62 6.46
C LEU A 146 -1.71 13.40 7.79
N GLY A 147 -2.81 13.59 8.52
CA GLY A 147 -2.81 14.31 9.80
C GLY A 147 -2.20 15.70 9.67
N ALA A 148 -1.22 15.99 10.53
CA ALA A 148 -0.48 17.26 10.53
C ALA A 148 0.48 17.43 9.32
N LEU A 149 0.69 16.40 8.51
CA LEU A 149 1.47 16.49 7.26
C LEU A 149 0.69 17.12 6.08
N ALA A 150 -0.64 17.25 6.21
CA ALA A 150 -1.48 17.97 5.25
C ALA A 150 -1.76 19.38 5.77
N ASP A 151 -1.58 20.39 4.92
CA ASP A 151 -1.92 21.76 5.29
C ASP A 151 -3.43 22.07 5.13
N GLU A 152 -3.89 23.17 5.77
CA GLU A 152 -5.29 23.58 5.74
C GLU A 152 -5.73 24.06 4.34
N ALA A 153 -4.80 24.54 3.52
CA ALA A 153 -5.08 24.95 2.15
C ALA A 153 -5.38 23.71 1.27
N GLU A 154 -4.58 22.64 1.41
CA GLU A 154 -4.83 21.36 0.74
C GLU A 154 -6.21 20.79 1.09
N LYS A 155 -6.60 20.82 2.36
CA LYS A 155 -7.91 20.33 2.82
C LYS A 155 -9.08 21.14 2.26
N LYS A 156 -8.90 22.44 2.13
CA LYS A 156 -9.93 23.33 1.56
C LYS A 156 -10.07 23.10 0.05
N GLU A 157 -8.95 23.04 -0.67
CA GLU A 157 -8.93 22.74 -2.11
C GLU A 157 -9.61 21.39 -2.40
N GLN A 158 -9.38 20.40 -1.56
CA GLN A 158 -10.02 19.09 -1.70
C GLN A 158 -11.56 19.21 -1.69
N LYS A 159 -12.14 19.89 -0.72
CA LYS A 159 -13.60 20.05 -0.61
C LYS A 159 -14.19 20.82 -1.80
N GLU A 160 -13.52 21.87 -2.25
CA GLU A 160 -13.96 22.66 -3.40
C GLU A 160 -13.92 21.84 -4.70
N THR A 161 -12.90 21.01 -4.84
CA THR A 161 -12.74 20.12 -5.99
C THR A 161 -13.76 18.99 -5.98
N GLU A 162 -14.05 18.39 -4.83
CA GLU A 162 -15.09 17.37 -4.69
C GLU A 162 -16.44 17.83 -5.25
N GLU A 163 -16.86 19.06 -4.93
CA GLU A 163 -18.11 19.60 -5.44
C GLU A 163 -18.08 19.81 -6.96
N GLN A 164 -16.95 20.25 -7.52
CA GLN A 164 -16.79 20.46 -8.97
C GLN A 164 -16.80 19.15 -9.78
N TYR A 165 -16.46 18.01 -9.16
CA TYR A 165 -16.38 16.70 -9.80
C TYR A 165 -17.57 15.79 -9.50
N LYS A 166 -18.58 16.28 -8.78
CA LYS A 166 -19.74 15.50 -8.33
C LYS A 166 -20.47 14.81 -9.49
N ASP A 167 -20.74 15.53 -10.58
CA ASP A 167 -21.37 14.98 -11.78
C ASP A 167 -20.53 13.85 -12.40
N LEU A 168 -19.23 14.07 -12.56
CA LEU A 168 -18.31 13.06 -13.08
C LEU A 168 -18.31 11.80 -12.20
N ILE A 169 -18.24 11.97 -10.87
CA ILE A 169 -18.24 10.87 -9.91
C ILE A 169 -19.52 10.04 -10.04
N GLU A 170 -20.69 10.68 -10.13
CA GLU A 170 -21.97 9.98 -10.26
C GLU A 170 -22.08 9.24 -11.60
N ARG A 171 -21.62 9.84 -12.70
CA ARG A 171 -21.55 9.17 -14.00
C ARG A 171 -20.62 7.95 -13.98
N MET A 172 -19.44 8.07 -13.37
CA MET A 172 -18.49 6.95 -13.23
C MET A 172 -19.04 5.83 -12.33
N LYS A 173 -19.68 6.17 -11.21
CA LYS A 173 -20.35 5.17 -10.35
C LYS A 173 -21.36 4.36 -11.15
N LYS A 174 -22.17 5.02 -11.97
CA LYS A 174 -23.16 4.35 -12.81
C LYS A 174 -22.52 3.46 -13.87
N ALA A 175 -21.48 3.95 -14.55
CA ALA A 175 -20.76 3.19 -15.58
C ALA A 175 -20.01 1.97 -15.02
N LEU A 176 -19.56 2.05 -13.77
CA LEU A 176 -18.74 1.03 -13.08
C LEU A 176 -19.45 0.30 -11.95
N ASP A 177 -20.78 0.38 -11.85
CA ASP A 177 -21.59 -0.15 -10.74
C ASP A 177 -21.29 -1.61 -10.38
N SER A 178 -21.02 -2.45 -11.38
CA SER A 178 -20.65 -3.87 -11.15
C SER A 178 -19.22 -4.06 -10.64
N LYS A 179 -18.34 -3.06 -10.79
CA LYS A 179 -16.88 -3.18 -10.55
C LYS A 179 -16.41 -2.47 -9.29
N VAL A 180 -17.06 -1.39 -8.88
CA VAL A 180 -16.63 -0.55 -7.76
C VAL A 180 -17.70 -0.44 -6.68
N LYS A 181 -17.26 -0.25 -5.44
CA LYS A 181 -18.13 0.10 -4.31
C LYS A 181 -18.46 1.60 -4.33
N ASP A 182 -17.50 2.41 -4.69
CA ASP A 182 -17.61 3.86 -4.77
C ASP A 182 -16.59 4.46 -5.74
N VAL A 183 -16.80 5.71 -6.15
CA VAL A 183 -15.84 6.53 -6.88
C VAL A 183 -15.67 7.84 -6.13
N ARG A 184 -14.44 8.28 -5.94
CA ARG A 184 -14.15 9.58 -5.30
C ARG A 184 -12.90 10.22 -5.89
N ILE A 185 -12.74 11.52 -5.73
CA ILE A 185 -11.49 12.19 -6.07
C ILE A 185 -10.45 11.94 -4.99
N THR A 186 -9.17 12.06 -5.34
CA THR A 186 -8.07 11.92 -4.41
C THR A 186 -6.94 12.88 -4.72
N PHE A 187 -6.19 13.27 -3.69
CA PHE A 187 -4.95 14.03 -3.79
C PHE A 187 -3.72 13.18 -3.45
N ARG A 188 -3.89 11.85 -3.31
CA ARG A 188 -2.75 10.93 -3.14
C ARG A 188 -1.95 10.71 -4.42
N LEU A 189 -2.56 10.99 -5.58
CA LEU A 189 -1.97 10.80 -6.89
C LEU A 189 -1.38 12.11 -7.43
N THR A 190 -0.17 12.02 -7.97
CA THR A 190 0.51 13.15 -8.65
C THR A 190 0.71 12.89 -10.12
N ASP A 191 0.93 11.65 -10.52
CA ASP A 191 1.22 11.24 -11.90
C ASP A 191 0.19 10.27 -12.47
N SER A 192 -0.37 9.38 -11.63
CA SER A 192 -1.37 8.39 -12.05
C SER A 192 -2.76 9.01 -12.19
N PRO A 193 -3.59 8.55 -13.16
CA PRO A 193 -4.96 9.04 -13.32
C PRO A 193 -5.93 8.50 -12.29
N ALA A 194 -5.69 7.28 -11.78
CA ALA A 194 -6.57 6.60 -10.85
C ALA A 194 -5.83 5.51 -10.08
N CYS A 195 -6.37 5.11 -8.93
CA CYS A 195 -5.94 3.95 -8.16
C CYS A 195 -7.14 3.26 -7.52
N LEU A 196 -6.96 2.02 -7.07
CA LEU A 196 -7.97 1.27 -6.32
C LEU A 196 -7.60 1.25 -4.84
N VAL A 197 -8.59 1.48 -3.99
CA VAL A 197 -8.44 1.54 -2.53
C VAL A 197 -9.39 0.52 -1.91
N ALA A 198 -8.90 -0.32 -1.01
CA ALA A 198 -9.75 -1.13 -0.16
C ALA A 198 -10.39 -0.26 0.93
N ASP A 199 -11.58 -0.64 1.40
CA ASP A 199 -12.16 -0.01 2.58
C ASP A 199 -11.26 -0.25 3.80
N GLU A 200 -11.29 0.65 4.78
CA GLU A 200 -10.40 0.61 5.94
C GLU A 200 -10.43 -0.73 6.68
N HIS A 201 -11.61 -1.32 6.80
CA HIS A 201 -11.83 -2.57 7.53
C HIS A 201 -11.87 -3.83 6.64
N GLU A 202 -11.71 -3.67 5.32
CA GLU A 202 -11.67 -4.78 4.38
C GLU A 202 -10.25 -5.35 4.24
N LEU A 203 -10.17 -6.57 3.67
CA LEU A 203 -8.89 -7.18 3.34
C LEU A 203 -8.19 -6.36 2.25
N SER A 204 -6.86 -6.33 2.27
CA SER A 204 -6.09 -5.71 1.19
C SER A 204 -6.33 -6.42 -0.14
N GLY A 205 -6.23 -5.69 -1.25
CA GLY A 205 -6.31 -6.29 -2.58
C GLY A 205 -5.26 -7.39 -2.77
N ASN A 206 -4.07 -7.22 -2.18
CA ASN A 206 -3.00 -8.22 -2.18
C ASN A 206 -3.43 -9.51 -1.44
N LEU A 207 -3.97 -9.40 -0.23
CA LEU A 207 -4.43 -10.55 0.55
C LEU A 207 -5.59 -11.28 -0.16
N LEU A 208 -6.53 -10.54 -0.75
CA LEU A 208 -7.63 -11.12 -1.54
C LEU A 208 -7.10 -11.95 -2.71
N ARG A 209 -6.08 -11.46 -3.42
CA ARG A 209 -5.43 -12.22 -4.52
C ARG A 209 -4.75 -13.47 -4.00
N MET A 210 -4.02 -13.38 -2.88
CA MET A 210 -3.36 -14.53 -2.25
C MET A 210 -4.35 -15.61 -1.84
N LEU A 211 -5.48 -15.26 -1.23
CA LEU A 211 -6.53 -16.19 -0.84
C LEU A 211 -7.13 -16.90 -2.07
N LYS A 212 -7.46 -16.14 -3.12
CA LYS A 212 -7.97 -16.69 -4.38
C LYS A 212 -6.96 -17.63 -5.05
N ALA A 213 -5.69 -17.26 -5.10
CA ALA A 213 -4.62 -18.10 -5.65
C ALA A 213 -4.41 -19.40 -4.85
N ALA A 214 -4.68 -19.38 -3.54
CA ALA A 214 -4.64 -20.56 -2.67
C ALA A 214 -5.93 -21.40 -2.73
N GLY A 215 -6.90 -21.05 -3.58
CA GLY A 215 -8.19 -21.74 -3.69
C GLY A 215 -9.10 -21.55 -2.47
N GLN A 216 -8.82 -20.56 -1.62
CA GLN A 216 -9.65 -20.24 -0.47
C GLN A 216 -10.81 -19.32 -0.85
N GLN A 217 -11.91 -19.40 -0.09
CA GLN A 217 -13.01 -18.46 -0.24
C GLN A 217 -12.55 -17.07 0.22
N ALA A 218 -12.54 -16.13 -0.72
CA ALA A 218 -12.30 -14.72 -0.44
C ALA A 218 -13.63 -13.97 -0.47
N PRO A 219 -13.84 -12.97 0.39
CA PRO A 219 -15.01 -12.09 0.32
C PRO A 219 -15.11 -11.46 -1.07
N ASP A 220 -16.31 -11.35 -1.60
CA ASP A 220 -16.57 -10.61 -2.83
C ASP A 220 -16.73 -9.14 -2.50
N THR A 221 -15.61 -8.45 -2.34
CA THR A 221 -15.55 -7.02 -2.05
C THR A 221 -15.19 -6.23 -3.30
N LYS A 222 -15.88 -5.12 -3.50
CA LYS A 222 -15.58 -4.18 -4.58
C LYS A 222 -14.68 -3.06 -4.06
N PRO A 223 -13.61 -2.71 -4.78
CA PRO A 223 -12.74 -1.60 -4.37
C PRO A 223 -13.44 -0.25 -4.56
N ILE A 224 -12.87 0.77 -3.96
CA ILE A 224 -13.18 2.17 -4.24
C ILE A 224 -12.21 2.65 -5.32
N LEU A 225 -12.73 3.25 -6.40
CA LEU A 225 -11.91 3.90 -7.41
C LEU A 225 -11.64 5.34 -7.00
N GLU A 226 -10.39 5.68 -6.79
CA GLU A 226 -9.96 7.06 -6.58
C GLU A 226 -9.39 7.63 -7.88
N ILE A 227 -9.83 8.83 -8.25
CA ILE A 227 -9.41 9.53 -9.48
C ILE A 227 -8.64 10.80 -9.14
N ASN A 228 -7.61 11.10 -9.95
CA ASN A 228 -6.82 12.30 -9.84
C ASN A 228 -7.47 13.44 -10.64
N PRO A 229 -8.06 14.45 -9.99
CA PRO A 229 -8.79 15.52 -10.68
C PRO A 229 -7.91 16.39 -11.57
N GLN A 230 -6.59 16.39 -11.36
CA GLN A 230 -5.64 17.18 -12.14
C GLN A 230 -5.05 16.42 -13.33
N HIS A 231 -5.29 15.10 -13.43
CA HIS A 231 -4.73 14.30 -14.52
C HIS A 231 -5.45 14.56 -15.87
N PRO A 232 -4.70 14.73 -16.99
CA PRO A 232 -5.30 15.04 -18.30
C PRO A 232 -6.36 14.06 -18.77
N LEU A 233 -6.22 12.75 -18.49
CA LEU A 233 -7.23 11.74 -18.83
C LEU A 233 -8.54 11.93 -18.04
N VAL A 234 -8.46 12.32 -16.78
CA VAL A 234 -9.64 12.59 -15.93
C VAL A 234 -10.31 13.90 -16.38
N LEU A 235 -9.53 14.92 -16.71
CA LEU A 235 -10.03 16.16 -17.29
C LEU A 235 -10.75 15.92 -18.63
N LYS A 236 -10.18 15.07 -19.50
CA LYS A 236 -10.83 14.67 -20.75
C LYS A 236 -12.16 13.96 -20.49
N LEU A 237 -12.17 13.02 -19.56
CA LEU A 237 -13.37 12.25 -19.21
C LEU A 237 -14.51 13.12 -18.69
N LYS A 238 -14.21 14.21 -18.00
CA LYS A 238 -15.20 15.16 -17.49
C LYS A 238 -16.09 15.75 -18.58
N TYR A 239 -15.55 15.91 -19.80
CA TYR A 239 -16.23 16.50 -20.95
C TYR A 239 -16.57 15.47 -22.04
N GLU A 240 -16.31 14.18 -21.80
CA GLU A 240 -16.59 13.09 -22.74
C GLU A 240 -18.02 12.58 -22.57
N ASP A 241 -18.77 12.50 -23.66
CA ASP A 241 -20.15 11.97 -23.65
C ASP A 241 -20.32 10.70 -24.47
N LYS A 242 -19.67 10.61 -25.63
CA LYS A 242 -19.92 9.53 -26.59
C LYS A 242 -19.30 8.21 -26.20
N GLN A 243 -18.11 8.24 -25.58
CA GLN A 243 -17.33 7.06 -25.23
C GLN A 243 -17.06 7.02 -23.72
N PHE A 244 -17.93 7.64 -22.93
CA PHE A 244 -17.73 7.79 -21.47
C PHE A 244 -17.54 6.45 -20.75
N ASP A 245 -18.41 5.48 -21.01
CA ASP A 245 -18.35 4.18 -20.34
C ASP A 245 -17.08 3.41 -20.69
N ASP A 246 -16.59 3.52 -21.93
CA ASP A 246 -15.33 2.92 -22.35
C ASP A 246 -14.12 3.58 -21.65
N TRP A 247 -14.09 4.91 -21.56
CA TRP A 247 -13.05 5.64 -20.83
C TRP A 247 -13.05 5.32 -19.34
N ALA A 248 -14.22 5.31 -18.70
CA ALA A 248 -14.37 4.95 -17.30
C ALA A 248 -13.85 3.52 -17.05
N THR A 249 -14.20 2.58 -17.93
CA THR A 249 -13.75 1.19 -17.85
C THR A 249 -12.23 1.08 -18.03
N ILE A 250 -11.64 1.82 -18.97
CA ILE A 250 -10.19 1.85 -19.16
C ILE A 250 -9.48 2.36 -17.92
N LEU A 251 -9.95 3.45 -17.31
CA LEU A 251 -9.35 4.00 -16.09
C LEU A 251 -9.38 2.97 -14.93
N PHE A 252 -10.51 2.26 -14.77
CA PHE A 252 -10.62 1.20 -13.79
C PHE A 252 -9.65 0.05 -14.08
N ASP A 253 -9.62 -0.44 -15.31
CA ASP A 253 -8.78 -1.56 -15.71
C ASP A 253 -7.28 -1.21 -15.59
N GLN A 254 -6.87 0.02 -15.91
CA GLN A 254 -5.51 0.52 -15.69
C GLN A 254 -5.17 0.58 -14.20
N ALA A 255 -6.07 1.09 -13.37
CA ALA A 255 -5.87 1.12 -11.92
C ALA A 255 -5.72 -0.30 -11.35
N LEU A 256 -6.54 -1.25 -11.82
CA LEU A 256 -6.45 -2.66 -11.42
C LEU A 256 -5.09 -3.28 -11.80
N LEU A 257 -4.61 -3.03 -13.02
CA LEU A 257 -3.29 -3.48 -13.47
C LEU A 257 -2.15 -2.87 -12.65
N ALA A 258 -2.24 -1.57 -12.33
CA ALA A 258 -1.25 -0.88 -11.51
C ALA A 258 -1.15 -1.45 -10.08
N GLU A 259 -2.24 -1.99 -9.56
CA GLU A 259 -2.28 -2.69 -8.25
C GLU A 259 -1.82 -4.17 -8.33
N GLY A 260 -1.34 -4.63 -9.49
CA GLY A 260 -0.97 -6.03 -9.71
C GLY A 260 -2.16 -6.97 -9.92
N GLY A 261 -3.36 -6.43 -10.15
CA GLY A 261 -4.55 -7.21 -10.45
C GLY A 261 -4.54 -7.79 -11.88
N GLN A 262 -5.42 -8.75 -12.13
CA GLN A 262 -5.60 -9.36 -13.44
C GLN A 262 -6.95 -8.94 -14.01
N LEU A 263 -6.97 -8.61 -15.30
CA LEU A 263 -8.20 -8.32 -16.01
C LEU A 263 -8.99 -9.61 -16.28
N GLN A 264 -10.30 -9.55 -16.12
CA GLN A 264 -11.19 -10.68 -16.47
C GLN A 264 -11.17 -10.95 -17.98
N ASP A 265 -11.12 -9.90 -18.79
CA ASP A 265 -11.05 -9.97 -20.25
C ASP A 265 -9.97 -9.01 -20.78
N PRO A 266 -8.69 -9.47 -20.84
CA PRO A 266 -7.61 -8.69 -21.41
C PRO A 266 -7.80 -8.32 -22.89
N ALA A 267 -8.48 -9.18 -23.66
CA ALA A 267 -8.72 -8.94 -25.09
C ALA A 267 -9.69 -7.76 -25.29
N ALA A 268 -10.74 -7.68 -24.49
CA ALA A 268 -11.67 -6.55 -24.51
C ALA A 268 -10.98 -5.24 -24.12
N PHE A 269 -10.09 -5.27 -23.12
CA PHE A 269 -9.27 -4.10 -22.75
C PHE A 269 -8.41 -3.62 -23.92
N VAL A 270 -7.64 -4.51 -24.55
CA VAL A 270 -6.80 -4.17 -25.71
C VAL A 270 -7.63 -3.61 -26.87
N LYS A 271 -8.77 -4.23 -27.17
CA LYS A 271 -9.68 -3.74 -28.21
C LYS A 271 -10.15 -2.31 -27.90
N ARG A 272 -10.55 -2.05 -26.67
CA ARG A 272 -11.05 -0.74 -26.21
C ARG A 272 -9.95 0.32 -26.29
N ILE A 273 -8.73 0.00 -25.84
CA ILE A 273 -7.57 0.91 -25.99
C ILE A 273 -7.31 1.23 -27.47
N ASN A 274 -7.29 0.23 -28.35
CA ASN A 274 -7.06 0.45 -29.78
C ASN A 274 -8.12 1.35 -30.41
N GLN A 275 -9.38 1.21 -30.04
CA GLN A 275 -10.46 2.08 -30.51
C GLN A 275 -10.27 3.53 -30.05
N MET A 276 -9.81 3.74 -28.80
CA MET A 276 -9.54 5.07 -28.25
C MET A 276 -8.33 5.76 -28.88
N LEU A 277 -7.32 4.99 -29.29
CA LEU A 277 -6.13 5.54 -29.96
C LEU A 277 -6.38 5.94 -31.41
N LEU A 278 -7.45 5.44 -32.03
CA LEU A 278 -7.83 5.72 -33.42
C LEU A 278 -8.92 6.79 -33.53
N ALA A 279 -9.52 7.21 -32.42
CA ALA A 279 -10.55 8.25 -32.36
C ALA A 279 -9.92 9.65 -32.16
#